data_f53250563554ca7c3fd21412b9d1b8e4
#
_entry.id   f53250563554ca7c3fd21412b9d1b8e4
#
_cell.length_a   1.000
_cell.length_b   1.000
_cell.length_c   1.000
_cell.angle_alpha   90.00
_cell.angle_beta   90.00
_cell.angle_gamma   90.00
#
_symmetry.space_group_name_H-M   'P 1'
#
loop_
_entity.id
_entity.type
_entity.pdbx_description
1 polymer ?
#
loop_
_entity_poly.entity_id
_entity_poly.type
_entity_poly.pdbx_seq_one_letter_code
_entity_poly.pdbx_strand_id
1 'polypeptide(L)'
;MQKHTTIKTNIPVLFMREGNVFICYTPVFDLAAHGSTFEDAKRSFEVTFKLFVQEVTRMGTWSKVLKEYGWKKVDNKFIPPQLIGQESRPIEIPVFA
;
A
#
# COMPACT_ATOMS: atom_id res chain seq x y z
N MET A 1 10.52 25.13 17.37
CA MET A 1 10.89 24.47 16.09
C MET A 1 10.48 23.01 16.17
N GLN A 2 9.69 22.56 15.21
CA GLN A 2 9.26 21.15 15.17
C GLN A 2 10.32 20.30 14.48
N LYS A 3 10.62 19.17 15.09
CA LYS A 3 11.46 18.18 14.46
C LYS A 3 10.59 17.24 13.63
N HIS A 4 10.94 17.09 12.38
CA HIS A 4 10.29 16.11 11.52
C HIS A 4 11.06 14.81 11.61
N THR A 5 10.33 13.74 11.94
CA THR A 5 10.89 12.39 11.93
C THR A 5 10.46 11.71 10.65
N THR A 6 11.42 11.26 9.89
CA THR A 6 11.14 10.52 8.67
C THR A 6 11.10 9.03 8.99
N ILE A 7 10.02 8.36 8.61
CA ILE A 7 9.91 6.91 8.72
C ILE A 7 10.63 6.31 7.52
N LYS A 8 11.61 5.46 7.79
CA LYS A 8 12.31 4.69 6.75
C LYS A 8 12.06 3.23 7.00
N THR A 9 11.36 2.59 6.08
CA THR A 9 11.01 1.19 6.21
C THR A 9 10.67 0.64 4.83
N ASN A 10 10.49 -0.66 4.75
CA ASN A 10 10.04 -1.31 3.52
C ASN A 10 8.60 -1.74 3.70
N ILE A 11 7.83 -1.65 2.63
CA ILE A 11 6.44 -2.11 2.64
C ILE A 11 6.25 -3.19 1.57
N PRO A 12 5.34 -4.15 1.80
CA PRO A 12 5.04 -5.14 0.77
C PRO A 12 4.24 -4.49 -0.35
N VAL A 13 4.63 -4.79 -1.57
CA VAL A 13 3.93 -4.35 -2.78
C VAL A 13 3.63 -5.59 -3.60
N LEU A 14 2.37 -5.81 -3.91
CA LEU A 14 1.88 -6.97 -4.63
C LEU A 14 1.55 -6.59 -6.06
N PHE A 15 1.75 -7.53 -6.98
CA PHE A 15 1.51 -7.30 -8.40
C PHE A 15 0.49 -8.30 -8.90
N MET A 16 -0.48 -7.80 -9.65
CA MET A 16 -1.53 -8.63 -10.24
C MET A 16 -1.72 -8.23 -11.70
N ARG A 17 -2.26 -9.13 -12.47
CA ARG A 17 -2.67 -8.84 -13.84
C ARG A 17 -4.14 -9.21 -14.00
N GLU A 18 -4.90 -8.28 -14.53
CA GLU A 18 -6.30 -8.49 -14.86
C GLU A 18 -6.47 -8.18 -16.35
N GLY A 19 -6.58 -9.24 -17.15
CA GLY A 19 -6.58 -9.08 -18.61
C GLY A 19 -5.27 -8.43 -19.07
N ASN A 20 -5.38 -7.27 -19.72
CA ASN A 20 -4.22 -6.52 -20.21
C ASN A 20 -3.80 -5.39 -19.27
N VAL A 21 -4.33 -5.40 -18.04
CA VAL A 21 -4.02 -4.36 -17.05
C VAL A 21 -3.15 -4.96 -15.96
N PHE A 22 -2.05 -4.28 -15.66
CA PHE A 22 -1.17 -4.65 -14.55
C PHE A 22 -1.51 -3.78 -13.36
N ILE A 23 -1.59 -4.41 -12.18
CA ILE A 23 -2.01 -3.76 -10.93
C ILE A 23 -0.89 -3.87 -9.91
N CYS A 24 -0.60 -2.76 -9.26
CA CYS A 24 0.39 -2.67 -8.19
C CYS A 24 -0.34 -2.24 -6.93
N TYR A 25 -0.22 -3.01 -5.85
CA TYR A 25 -1.05 -2.81 -4.66
C TYR A 25 -0.23 -3.00 -3.39
N THR A 26 -0.43 -2.12 -2.41
CA THR A 26 0.11 -2.34 -1.08
C THR A 26 -1.02 -2.46 -0.06
N PRO A 27 -1.05 -3.57 0.71
CA PRO A 27 -2.08 -3.74 1.74
C PRO A 27 -1.85 -2.86 2.97
N VAL A 28 -0.64 -2.34 3.18
CA VAL A 28 -0.34 -1.58 4.39
C VAL A 28 -0.89 -0.16 4.35
N PHE A 29 -1.43 0.28 3.22
CA PHE A 29 -2.18 1.53 3.07
C PHE A 29 -3.42 1.35 2.20
N ASP A 30 -3.73 0.12 1.80
CA ASP A 30 -4.85 -0.19 0.89
C ASP A 30 -4.81 0.72 -0.35
N LEU A 31 -3.65 0.77 -0.98
CA LEU A 31 -3.39 1.69 -2.07
C LEU A 31 -3.01 0.91 -3.32
N ALA A 32 -3.68 1.21 -4.43
CA ALA A 32 -3.46 0.51 -5.69
C ALA A 32 -3.26 1.50 -6.84
N ALA A 33 -2.50 1.06 -7.84
CA ALA A 33 -2.36 1.76 -9.09
C ALA A 33 -2.26 0.72 -10.22
N HIS A 34 -2.49 1.14 -11.43
CA HIS A 34 -2.47 0.22 -12.57
C HIS A 34 -1.82 0.85 -13.78
N GLY A 35 -1.48 0.01 -14.75
CA GLY A 35 -0.89 0.44 -15.99
C GLY A 35 -1.06 -0.61 -17.08
N SER A 36 -0.74 -0.24 -18.31
CA SER A 36 -0.84 -1.13 -19.46
C SER A 36 0.36 -2.08 -19.59
N THR A 37 1.42 -1.83 -18.84
CA THR A 37 2.58 -2.71 -18.71
C THR A 37 2.96 -2.81 -17.26
N PHE A 38 3.78 -3.80 -16.91
CA PHE A 38 4.31 -3.94 -15.56
C PHE A 38 5.05 -2.67 -15.12
N GLU A 39 5.91 -2.14 -16.00
CA GLU A 39 6.68 -0.94 -15.68
C GLU A 39 5.78 0.28 -15.50
N ASP A 40 4.73 0.41 -16.32
CA ASP A 40 3.77 1.50 -16.17
C ASP A 40 3.02 1.41 -14.84
N ALA A 41 2.63 0.21 -14.44
CA ALA A 41 1.95 0.00 -13.14
C ALA A 41 2.84 0.43 -11.98
N LYS A 42 4.13 0.09 -12.03
CA LYS A 42 5.08 0.50 -11.00
C LYS A 42 5.25 2.01 -10.95
N ARG A 43 5.36 2.66 -12.12
CA ARG A 43 5.45 4.12 -12.17
C ARG A 43 4.19 4.79 -11.65
N SER A 44 3.03 4.27 -12.04
CA SER A 44 1.75 4.79 -11.54
C SER A 44 1.65 4.65 -10.03
N PHE A 45 2.15 3.53 -9.49
CA PHE A 45 2.15 3.33 -8.05
C PHE A 45 3.05 4.35 -7.34
N GLU A 46 4.23 4.62 -7.88
CA GLU A 46 5.13 5.62 -7.30
C GLU A 46 4.48 7.00 -7.25
N VAL A 47 3.81 7.41 -8.34
CA VAL A 47 3.11 8.68 -8.38
C VAL A 47 1.95 8.71 -7.38
N THR A 48 1.15 7.66 -7.37
CA THR A 48 0.00 7.54 -6.46
C THR A 48 0.46 7.57 -5.01
N PHE A 49 1.51 6.84 -4.69
CA PHE A 49 2.05 6.80 -3.34
C PHE A 49 2.60 8.17 -2.92
N LYS A 50 3.30 8.83 -3.80
CA LYS A 50 3.83 10.17 -3.54
C LYS A 50 2.72 11.16 -3.23
N LEU A 51 1.64 11.14 -4.04
CA LEU A 51 0.49 12.01 -3.82
C LEU A 51 -0.20 11.69 -2.49
N PHE A 52 -0.33 10.42 -2.17
CA PHE A 52 -0.89 9.99 -0.89
C PHE A 52 -0.08 10.53 0.28
N VAL A 53 1.25 10.37 0.22
CA VAL A 53 2.15 10.89 1.27
C VAL A 53 2.01 12.39 1.41
N GLN A 54 2.00 13.12 0.29
CA GLN A 54 1.85 14.57 0.30
C GLN A 54 0.54 15.01 0.93
N GLU A 55 -0.55 14.34 0.60
CA GLU A 55 -1.87 14.70 1.12
C GLU A 55 -2.00 14.43 2.62
N VAL A 56 -1.56 13.25 3.08
CA VAL A 56 -1.61 12.92 4.50
C VAL A 56 -0.72 13.87 5.31
N THR A 57 0.46 14.20 4.76
CA THR A 57 1.38 15.15 5.39
C THR A 57 0.72 16.52 5.50
N ARG A 58 0.10 16.98 4.42
CA ARG A 58 -0.59 18.28 4.40
C ARG A 58 -1.72 18.33 5.45
N MET A 59 -2.48 17.24 5.57
CA MET A 59 -3.58 17.17 6.54
C MET A 59 -3.10 16.97 7.97
N GLY A 60 -1.84 16.60 8.17
CA GLY A 60 -1.31 16.36 9.51
C GLY A 60 -1.90 15.15 10.22
N THR A 61 -2.33 14.13 9.45
CA THR A 61 -3.08 13.00 9.99
C THR A 61 -2.31 11.68 9.98
N TRP A 62 -0.98 11.72 9.89
CA TRP A 62 -0.17 10.49 9.82
C TRP A 62 -0.41 9.55 10.99
N SER A 63 -0.49 10.06 12.23
CA SER A 63 -0.71 9.20 13.39
C SER A 63 -2.00 8.41 13.27
N LYS A 64 -3.06 9.07 12.81
CA LYS A 64 -4.36 8.43 12.62
C LYS A 64 -4.32 7.41 11.49
N VAL A 65 -3.74 7.77 10.36
CA VAL A 65 -3.64 6.91 9.18
C VAL A 65 -2.84 5.66 9.49
N LEU A 66 -1.68 5.81 10.10
CA LEU A 66 -0.83 4.66 10.45
C LEU A 66 -1.58 3.71 11.38
N LYS A 67 -2.26 4.25 12.37
CA LYS A 67 -3.04 3.42 13.30
C LYS A 67 -4.17 2.69 12.60
N GLU A 68 -4.89 3.36 11.70
CA GLU A 68 -5.99 2.75 10.95
C GLU A 68 -5.53 1.58 10.11
N TYR A 69 -4.33 1.64 9.55
CA TYR A 69 -3.79 0.57 8.70
C TYR A 69 -2.93 -0.43 9.45
N GLY A 70 -3.01 -0.43 10.79
CA GLY A 70 -2.38 -1.47 11.59
C GLY A 70 -0.90 -1.31 11.84
N TRP A 71 -0.33 -0.15 11.54
CA TRP A 71 1.05 0.13 11.90
C TRP A 71 1.17 0.28 13.41
N LYS A 72 2.29 -0.19 13.95
CA LYS A 72 2.55 -0.12 15.38
C LYS A 72 3.76 0.72 15.67
N LYS A 73 3.71 1.46 16.77
CA LYS A 73 4.84 2.25 17.23
C LYS A 73 5.54 1.48 18.34
N VAL A 74 6.80 1.11 18.10
CA VAL A 74 7.64 0.38 19.05
C VAL A 74 8.96 1.12 19.16
N ASP A 75 9.33 1.56 20.37
CA ASP A 75 10.57 2.28 20.63
C ASP A 75 10.77 3.47 19.68
N ASN A 76 9.71 4.28 19.51
CA ASN A 76 9.70 5.43 18.61
C ASN A 76 9.87 5.11 17.13
N LYS A 77 9.70 3.84 16.75
CA LYS A 77 9.71 3.42 15.35
C LYS A 77 8.32 2.95 14.95
N PHE A 78 7.91 3.30 13.75
CA PHE A 78 6.66 2.80 13.17
C PHE A 78 6.95 1.57 12.34
N ILE A 79 6.24 0.49 12.65
CA ILE A 79 6.43 -0.81 12.02
C ILE A 79 5.17 -1.16 11.24
N PRO A 80 5.26 -1.39 9.92
CA PRO A 80 4.10 -1.77 9.12
C PRO A 80 3.69 -3.23 9.38
N PRO A 81 2.45 -3.58 9.06
CA PRO A 81 2.09 -4.99 8.94
C PRO A 81 3.01 -5.70 7.96
N GLN A 82 3.32 -6.94 8.24
CA GLN A 82 4.22 -7.73 7.42
C GLN A 82 3.46 -8.79 6.63
N LEU A 83 3.79 -8.90 5.35
CA LEU A 83 3.30 -10.01 4.54
C LEU A 83 4.13 -11.25 4.88
N ILE A 84 3.48 -12.28 5.43
CA ILE A 84 4.17 -13.50 5.86
C ILE A 84 3.95 -14.67 4.91
N GLY A 85 3.04 -14.55 3.97
CA GLY A 85 2.79 -15.63 3.04
C GLY A 85 1.72 -15.31 2.03
N GLN A 86 1.59 -16.21 1.07
CA GLN A 86 0.63 -16.09 -0.01
C GLN A 86 0.24 -17.51 -0.43
N GLU A 87 -1.05 -17.73 -0.65
CA GLU A 87 -1.56 -19.02 -1.07
C GLU A 87 -2.64 -18.85 -2.13
N SER A 88 -2.77 -19.85 -2.99
CA SER A 88 -3.93 -20.00 -3.86
C SER A 88 -4.89 -20.98 -3.20
N ARG A 89 -6.11 -20.57 -2.98
CA ARG A 89 -7.15 -21.37 -2.33
C ARG A 89 -8.31 -21.63 -3.26
N PRO A 90 -8.82 -22.86 -3.36
CA PRO A 90 -10.03 -23.12 -4.13
C PRO A 90 -11.22 -22.50 -3.44
N ILE A 91 -12.09 -21.89 -4.21
CA ILE A 91 -13.36 -21.36 -3.72
C ILE A 91 -14.47 -21.74 -4.70
N GLU A 92 -15.70 -21.74 -4.22
CA GLU A 92 -16.87 -21.98 -5.04
C GLU A 92 -17.83 -20.81 -4.88
N ILE A 93 -18.24 -20.23 -6.01
CA ILE A 93 -19.14 -19.08 -6.00
C ILE A 93 -20.34 -19.42 -6.86
N PRO A 94 -21.55 -19.52 -6.26
CA PRO A 94 -22.75 -19.74 -7.06
C PRO A 94 -23.12 -18.44 -7.79
N VAL A 95 -23.12 -18.49 -9.11
CA VAL A 95 -23.52 -17.36 -9.94
C VAL A 95 -24.66 -17.77 -10.85
N PHE A 96 -25.52 -16.81 -11.14
CA PHE A 96 -26.58 -17.00 -12.14
C PHE A 96 -26.03 -16.60 -13.50
N ALA A 97 -26.05 -17.55 -14.43
CA ALA A 97 -25.52 -17.30 -15.78
C ALA A 97 -26.66 -16.77 -16.67
#